data_aab8f8819863b2562b331ee6785ee933
#
_entry.id   aab8f8819863b2562b331ee6785ee933
#
_cell.length_a   1.000
_cell.length_b   1.000
_cell.length_c   1.000
_cell.angle_alpha   90.00
_cell.angle_beta   90.00
_cell.angle_gamma   90.00
#
_symmetry.space_group_name_H-M   'P 1'
#
loop_
_entity.id
_entity.type
_entity.pdbx_description
1 polymer ?
#
loop_
_entity_poly.entity_id
_entity_poly.type
_entity_poly.pdbx_seq_one_letter_code
_entity_poly.pdbx_strand_id
1 'polypeptide(L)'
;MIDIDKNFSFNTGDIIVVGCSTGPDSMALLHMLLSIRTKYKLSLIVAHVNHNIRAESYDEAIFMQKYCEENNIAFESMVIEEYGDDNFHNEARNIRYHFFEEVVKKYNANYLMTAHHGDDLMETVLMRIVRGSNLNGYSGFKKIVDMTTYKIVRPLILYTKAELEEYDKKNNVPYFIDQSNLKDKYTRNRYRKYILPFLKSEDNNVHLKFYKFSETLSDAEKFIDRARNSAIKRVINNGVVDIDKFKLEDEFLQKEILYYLLDSFYQDDLILLNNKHID
;
A
#
# COMPACT_ATOMS: atom_id res chain seq x y z
N MET A 1 -3.95 5.60 22.79
CA MET A 1 -3.00 6.64 22.29
C MET A 1 -2.18 6.00 21.17
N ILE A 2 -2.15 6.59 20.00
CA ILE A 2 -1.37 6.07 18.87
C ILE A 2 0.11 6.19 19.20
N ASP A 3 0.85 5.10 18.97
CA ASP A 3 2.29 5.00 19.23
C ASP A 3 2.94 4.19 18.10
N ILE A 4 3.57 4.87 17.16
CA ILE A 4 4.21 4.23 16.01
C ILE A 4 5.48 3.46 16.39
N ASP A 5 6.12 3.80 17.53
CA ASP A 5 7.30 3.08 18.04
C ASP A 5 6.98 1.62 18.40
N LYS A 6 5.74 1.36 18.84
CA LYS A 6 5.28 0.00 19.13
C LYS A 6 4.99 -0.81 17.87
N ASN A 7 4.71 -0.11 16.78
CA ASN A 7 4.30 -0.76 15.53
C ASN A 7 5.45 -0.93 14.55
N PHE A 8 6.52 -0.18 14.70
CA PHE A 8 7.69 -0.27 13.82
C PHE A 8 8.97 0.03 14.60
N SER A 9 9.97 -0.82 14.44
CA SER A 9 11.28 -0.64 15.10
C SER A 9 12.16 0.27 14.26
N PHE A 10 12.41 1.47 14.76
CA PHE A 10 13.30 2.44 14.15
C PHE A 10 14.75 2.21 14.59
N ASN A 11 15.70 2.38 13.69
CA ASN A 11 17.13 2.44 14.02
C ASN A 11 17.59 3.89 14.10
N THR A 12 18.64 4.12 14.90
CA THR A 12 19.25 5.45 14.98
C THR A 12 19.87 5.83 13.64
N GLY A 13 19.48 6.99 13.11
CA GLY A 13 19.98 7.50 11.85
C GLY A 13 19.19 7.03 10.61
N ASP A 14 18.06 6.35 10.79
CA ASP A 14 17.21 5.98 9.66
C ASP A 14 16.81 7.21 8.81
N ILE A 15 16.87 7.03 7.49
CA ILE A 15 16.46 8.01 6.49
C ILE A 15 15.11 7.56 5.93
N ILE A 16 14.09 8.41 6.03
CA ILE A 16 12.70 8.07 5.73
C ILE A 16 12.11 9.06 4.74
N VAL A 17 11.65 8.56 3.60
CA VAL A 17 10.79 9.30 2.68
C VAL A 17 9.34 9.10 3.11
N VAL A 18 8.61 10.18 3.32
CA VAL A 18 7.20 10.18 3.70
C VAL A 18 6.36 10.63 2.51
N GLY A 19 5.54 9.74 1.96
CA GLY A 19 4.54 10.11 0.95
C GLY A 19 3.41 10.90 1.62
N CYS A 20 3.36 12.21 1.40
CA CYS A 20 2.43 13.12 2.06
C CYS A 20 1.53 13.85 1.07
N SER A 21 0.20 13.71 1.23
CA SER A 21 -0.83 14.32 0.38
C SER A 21 -1.50 15.55 1.00
N THR A 22 -0.95 16.09 2.10
CA THR A 22 -1.57 17.14 2.94
C THR A 22 -2.86 16.73 3.67
N GLY A 23 -3.43 15.59 3.33
CA GLY A 23 -4.61 15.07 4.03
C GLY A 23 -4.32 14.61 5.46
N PRO A 24 -5.37 14.46 6.32
CA PRO A 24 -5.19 14.21 7.75
C PRO A 24 -4.31 13.00 8.04
N ASP A 25 -4.52 11.85 7.38
CA ASP A 25 -3.75 10.64 7.67
C ASP A 25 -2.25 10.80 7.42
N SER A 26 -1.89 11.50 6.32
CA SER A 26 -0.50 11.73 5.97
C SER A 26 0.17 12.78 6.86
N MET A 27 -0.59 13.78 7.31
CA MET A 27 -0.11 14.78 8.26
C MET A 27 0.03 14.18 9.67
N ALA A 28 -0.90 13.32 10.10
CA ALA A 28 -0.77 12.53 11.33
C ALA A 28 0.52 11.71 11.33
N LEU A 29 0.80 10.96 10.25
CA LEU A 29 2.04 10.18 10.11
C LEU A 29 3.29 11.07 10.22
N LEU A 30 3.33 12.17 9.47
CA LEU A 30 4.45 13.11 9.48
C LEU A 30 4.68 13.70 10.88
N HIS A 31 3.61 14.13 11.56
CA HIS A 31 3.67 14.66 12.92
C HIS A 31 4.18 13.60 13.92
N MET A 32 3.73 12.35 13.82
CA MET A 32 4.22 11.26 14.66
C MET A 32 5.71 11.00 14.45
N LEU A 33 6.18 11.00 13.21
CA LEU A 33 7.61 10.84 12.89
C LEU A 33 8.43 12.01 13.43
N LEU A 34 7.93 13.23 13.35
CA LEU A 34 8.57 14.40 13.94
C LEU A 34 8.70 14.27 15.47
N SER A 35 7.67 13.76 16.14
CA SER A 35 7.68 13.61 17.61
C SER A 35 8.77 12.65 18.11
N ILE A 36 9.17 11.67 17.29
CA ILE A 36 10.23 10.70 17.62
C ILE A 36 11.57 10.99 16.93
N ARG A 37 11.62 12.02 16.07
CA ARG A 37 12.77 12.36 15.23
C ARG A 37 14.07 12.49 16.05
N THR A 38 14.02 13.21 17.16
CA THR A 38 15.20 13.43 18.01
C THR A 38 15.65 12.13 18.70
N LYS A 39 14.68 11.32 19.17
CA LYS A 39 14.95 10.06 19.86
C LYS A 39 15.77 9.10 19.00
N TYR A 40 15.40 8.97 17.71
CA TYR A 40 16.04 8.06 16.75
C TYR A 40 17.00 8.76 15.78
N LYS A 41 17.22 10.08 15.91
CA LYS A 41 18.02 10.88 14.96
C LYS A 41 17.58 10.66 13.51
N LEU A 42 16.27 10.66 13.26
CA LEU A 42 15.71 10.40 11.94
C LEU A 42 15.99 11.54 10.98
N SER A 43 16.33 11.21 9.75
CA SER A 43 16.31 12.13 8.61
C SER A 43 15.01 11.95 7.85
N LEU A 44 14.16 12.99 7.83
CA LEU A 44 12.85 12.94 7.18
C LEU A 44 12.88 13.72 5.87
N ILE A 45 12.32 13.15 4.83
CA ILE A 45 12.09 13.74 3.52
C ILE A 45 10.60 13.61 3.20
N VAL A 46 9.92 14.71 2.88
CA VAL A 46 8.55 14.67 2.38
C VAL A 46 8.56 14.57 0.87
N ALA A 47 7.84 13.60 0.33
CA ALA A 47 7.56 13.47 -1.09
C ALA A 47 6.07 13.75 -1.34
N HIS A 48 5.77 14.86 -2.00
CA HIS A 48 4.42 15.35 -2.29
C HIS A 48 4.11 15.24 -3.78
N VAL A 49 2.95 14.66 -4.14
CA VAL A 49 2.47 14.61 -5.52
C VAL A 49 1.26 15.50 -5.65
N ASN A 50 1.39 16.56 -6.45
CA ASN A 50 0.30 17.41 -6.85
C ASN A 50 -0.38 16.81 -8.08
N HIS A 51 -1.62 16.39 -7.91
CA HIS A 51 -2.41 15.77 -8.99
C HIS A 51 -2.98 16.78 -10.00
N ASN A 52 -2.82 18.08 -9.76
CA ASN A 52 -3.24 19.18 -10.64
C ASN A 52 -4.70 19.10 -11.13
N ILE A 53 -5.59 18.49 -10.33
CA ILE A 53 -6.99 18.27 -10.69
C ILE A 53 -7.86 19.44 -10.20
N ARG A 54 -7.37 20.22 -9.23
CA ARG A 54 -8.12 21.27 -8.53
C ARG A 54 -7.25 22.51 -8.33
N ALA A 55 -7.87 23.68 -8.26
CA ALA A 55 -7.18 24.92 -7.96
C ALA A 55 -6.47 24.88 -6.58
N GLU A 56 -7.10 24.23 -5.59
CA GLU A 56 -6.60 24.07 -4.23
C GLU A 56 -5.30 23.21 -4.15
N SER A 57 -5.03 22.40 -5.17
CA SER A 57 -3.80 21.56 -5.21
C SER A 57 -2.51 22.39 -5.20
N TYR A 58 -2.57 23.63 -5.67
CA TYR A 58 -1.45 24.57 -5.59
C TYR A 58 -1.23 25.08 -4.15
N ASP A 59 -2.31 25.44 -3.46
CA ASP A 59 -2.26 25.89 -2.07
C ASP A 59 -1.78 24.78 -1.13
N GLU A 60 -2.18 23.53 -1.42
CA GLU A 60 -1.70 22.35 -0.69
C GLU A 60 -0.17 22.17 -0.82
N ALA A 61 0.39 22.38 -2.02
CA ALA A 61 1.83 22.27 -2.25
C ALA A 61 2.60 23.39 -1.54
N ILE A 62 2.11 24.65 -1.58
CA ILE A 62 2.70 25.79 -0.86
C ILE A 62 2.68 25.54 0.65
N PHE A 63 1.54 25.10 1.16
CA PHE A 63 1.40 24.76 2.58
C PHE A 63 2.43 23.71 3.00
N MET A 64 2.54 22.61 2.23
CA MET A 64 3.48 21.54 2.55
C MET A 64 4.92 22.01 2.51
N GLN A 65 5.31 22.81 1.51
CA GLN A 65 6.64 23.39 1.42
C GLN A 65 6.95 24.23 2.67
N LYS A 66 6.06 25.15 3.04
CA LYS A 66 6.22 25.99 4.22
C LYS A 66 6.30 25.16 5.51
N TYR A 67 5.44 24.15 5.64
CA TYR A 67 5.47 23.25 6.80
C TYR A 67 6.80 22.49 6.91
N CYS A 68 7.36 22.06 5.78
CA CYS A 68 8.66 21.39 5.75
C CYS A 68 9.81 22.36 6.11
N GLU A 69 9.78 23.59 5.60
CA GLU A 69 10.76 24.62 5.93
C GLU A 69 10.78 24.94 7.43
N GLU A 70 9.59 25.17 8.03
CA GLU A 70 9.43 25.46 9.46
C GLU A 70 9.92 24.31 10.36
N ASN A 71 9.84 23.07 9.88
CA ASN A 71 10.26 21.88 10.63
C ASN A 71 11.64 21.34 10.22
N ASN A 72 12.38 22.02 9.35
CA ASN A 72 13.68 21.59 8.82
C ASN A 72 13.61 20.17 8.23
N ILE A 73 12.66 19.94 7.31
CA ILE A 73 12.46 18.72 6.56
C ILE A 73 12.77 18.97 5.09
N ALA A 74 13.49 18.07 4.44
CA ALA A 74 13.68 18.12 2.99
C ALA A 74 12.33 17.90 2.27
N PHE A 75 12.04 18.72 1.26
CA PHE A 75 10.79 18.67 0.51
C PHE A 75 11.06 18.39 -0.96
N GLU A 76 10.41 17.36 -1.49
CA GLU A 76 10.41 17.01 -2.91
C GLU A 76 8.97 16.99 -3.39
N SER A 77 8.70 17.62 -4.53
CA SER A 77 7.36 17.62 -5.12
C SER A 77 7.40 17.36 -6.60
N MET A 78 6.35 16.73 -7.10
CA MET A 78 6.07 16.63 -8.53
C MET A 78 4.64 17.03 -8.82
N VAL A 79 4.42 17.54 -10.02
CA VAL A 79 3.09 17.83 -10.58
C VAL A 79 2.80 16.81 -11.66
N ILE A 80 1.62 16.19 -11.64
CA ILE A 80 1.14 15.36 -12.75
C ILE A 80 0.41 16.28 -13.70
N GLU A 81 0.98 16.53 -14.88
CA GLU A 81 0.43 17.48 -15.85
C GLU A 81 -0.77 16.90 -16.62
N GLU A 82 -0.66 15.64 -17.04
CA GLU A 82 -1.67 14.95 -17.82
C GLU A 82 -1.85 13.50 -17.35
N TYR A 83 -3.06 12.99 -17.51
CA TYR A 83 -3.41 11.58 -17.30
C TYR A 83 -3.85 10.97 -18.62
N GLY A 84 -3.49 9.71 -18.88
CA GLY A 84 -3.99 8.96 -20.01
C GLY A 84 -5.49 8.69 -19.90
N ASP A 85 -6.12 8.35 -21.03
CA ASP A 85 -7.58 8.19 -21.14
C ASP A 85 -8.11 6.94 -20.40
N ASP A 86 -7.27 5.94 -20.16
CA ASP A 86 -7.66 4.67 -19.57
C ASP A 86 -7.09 4.47 -18.16
N ASN A 87 -7.98 4.24 -17.19
CA ASN A 87 -7.63 3.77 -15.85
C ASN A 87 -6.85 4.76 -14.93
N PHE A 88 -7.28 6.02 -14.96
CA PHE A 88 -6.77 7.15 -14.17
C PHE A 88 -6.20 6.80 -12.79
N HIS A 89 -6.90 5.98 -12.00
CA HIS A 89 -6.45 5.67 -10.63
C HIS A 89 -5.21 4.78 -10.58
N ASN A 90 -5.07 3.84 -11.51
CA ASN A 90 -3.89 2.96 -11.56
C ASN A 90 -2.68 3.73 -12.09
N GLU A 91 -2.88 4.54 -13.12
CA GLU A 91 -1.83 5.39 -13.69
C GLU A 91 -1.31 6.40 -12.67
N ALA A 92 -2.20 7.15 -12.02
CA ALA A 92 -1.84 8.08 -10.95
C ALA A 92 -1.09 7.38 -9.80
N ARG A 93 -1.46 6.13 -9.49
CA ARG A 93 -0.75 5.32 -8.50
C ARG A 93 0.66 4.98 -8.97
N ASN A 94 0.83 4.51 -10.20
CA ASN A 94 2.12 4.11 -10.76
C ASN A 94 3.07 5.31 -10.84
N ILE A 95 2.62 6.44 -11.36
CA ILE A 95 3.39 7.69 -11.43
C ILE A 95 3.84 8.12 -10.02
N ARG A 96 2.95 8.10 -9.05
CA ARG A 96 3.25 8.46 -7.67
C ARG A 96 4.31 7.54 -7.04
N TYR A 97 4.20 6.22 -7.21
CA TYR A 97 5.18 5.28 -6.64
C TYR A 97 6.52 5.35 -7.35
N HIS A 98 6.54 5.63 -8.66
CA HIS A 98 7.77 5.89 -9.40
C HIS A 98 8.50 7.13 -8.84
N PHE A 99 7.80 8.23 -8.69
CA PHE A 99 8.37 9.44 -8.07
C PHE A 99 8.89 9.18 -6.64
N PHE A 100 8.13 8.46 -5.83
CA PHE A 100 8.59 8.11 -4.49
C PHE A 100 9.88 7.29 -4.52
N GLU A 101 10.01 6.37 -5.46
CA GLU A 101 11.22 5.58 -5.64
C GLU A 101 12.43 6.44 -6.07
N GLU A 102 12.22 7.42 -6.96
CA GLU A 102 13.26 8.38 -7.34
C GLU A 102 13.74 9.18 -6.13
N VAL A 103 12.82 9.67 -5.29
CA VAL A 103 13.17 10.39 -4.06
C VAL A 103 13.92 9.48 -3.08
N VAL A 104 13.47 8.23 -2.90
CA VAL A 104 14.16 7.23 -2.06
C VAL A 104 15.60 7.02 -2.54
N LYS A 105 15.81 6.85 -3.85
CA LYS A 105 17.15 6.69 -4.46
C LYS A 105 18.01 7.94 -4.27
N LYS A 106 17.44 9.14 -4.50
CA LYS A 106 18.13 10.44 -4.36
C LYS A 106 18.72 10.63 -2.95
N TYR A 107 17.97 10.24 -1.93
CA TYR A 107 18.37 10.41 -0.53
C TYR A 107 18.98 9.16 0.10
N ASN A 108 19.14 8.05 -0.65
CA ASN A 108 19.53 6.74 -0.13
C ASN A 108 18.69 6.32 1.09
N ALA A 109 17.38 6.55 1.02
CA ALA A 109 16.49 6.31 2.14
C ALA A 109 16.30 4.82 2.44
N ASN A 110 16.21 4.49 3.73
CA ASN A 110 15.96 3.12 4.20
C ASN A 110 14.49 2.74 4.00
N TYR A 111 13.59 3.72 4.12
CA TYR A 111 12.15 3.51 4.12
C TYR A 111 11.40 4.53 3.28
N LEU A 112 10.37 4.03 2.57
CA LEU A 112 9.24 4.82 2.10
C LEU A 112 8.07 4.57 3.04
N MET A 113 7.60 5.58 3.75
CA MET A 113 6.45 5.46 4.63
C MET A 113 5.20 6.10 4.03
N THR A 114 4.08 5.40 4.12
CA THR A 114 2.77 5.89 3.65
C THR A 114 1.72 5.71 4.73
N ALA A 115 0.75 6.61 4.78
CA ALA A 115 -0.25 6.72 5.82
C ALA A 115 -1.47 5.78 5.64
N HIS A 116 -1.32 4.66 4.93
CA HIS A 116 -2.40 3.69 4.82
C HIS A 116 -2.71 3.09 6.19
N HIS A 117 -3.99 3.04 6.55
CA HIS A 117 -4.49 2.62 7.85
C HIS A 117 -5.41 1.40 7.76
N GLY A 118 -5.93 0.93 8.90
CA GLY A 118 -6.73 -0.29 8.98
C GLY A 118 -8.01 -0.24 8.15
N ASP A 119 -8.68 0.92 8.10
CA ASP A 119 -9.89 1.07 7.28
C ASP A 119 -9.59 0.94 5.78
N ASP A 120 -8.44 1.46 5.31
CA ASP A 120 -8.01 1.29 3.91
C ASP A 120 -7.75 -0.19 3.57
N LEU A 121 -7.21 -0.96 4.54
CA LEU A 121 -7.04 -2.40 4.37
C LEU A 121 -8.38 -3.11 4.25
N MET A 122 -9.34 -2.79 5.13
CA MET A 122 -10.70 -3.34 5.08
C MET A 122 -11.36 -3.05 3.73
N GLU A 123 -11.34 -1.78 3.29
CA GLU A 123 -11.86 -1.36 1.98
C GLU A 123 -11.24 -2.20 0.84
N THR A 124 -9.91 -2.34 0.85
CA THR A 124 -9.17 -3.05 -0.19
C THR A 124 -9.53 -4.53 -0.23
N VAL A 125 -9.54 -5.21 0.90
CA VAL A 125 -9.90 -6.64 1.02
C VAL A 125 -11.32 -6.87 0.53
N LEU A 126 -12.29 -6.11 1.04
CA LEU A 126 -13.70 -6.24 0.66
C LEU A 126 -13.93 -5.99 -0.84
N MET A 127 -13.31 -4.95 -1.40
CA MET A 127 -13.42 -4.66 -2.84
C MET A 127 -12.84 -5.78 -3.69
N ARG A 128 -11.76 -6.41 -3.25
CA ARG A 128 -11.14 -7.54 -3.96
C ARG A 128 -11.96 -8.82 -3.84
N ILE A 129 -12.59 -9.07 -2.69
CA ILE A 129 -13.52 -10.19 -2.52
C ILE A 129 -14.71 -10.05 -3.50
N VAL A 130 -15.31 -8.87 -3.59
CA VAL A 130 -16.48 -8.63 -4.46
C VAL A 130 -16.13 -8.69 -5.96
N ARG A 131 -14.92 -8.28 -6.34
CA ARG A 131 -14.48 -8.33 -7.76
C ARG A 131 -13.99 -9.71 -8.18
N GLY A 132 -13.66 -10.56 -7.25
CA GLY A 132 -12.82 -11.74 -7.46
C GLY A 132 -11.34 -11.37 -7.53
N SER A 133 -10.50 -12.20 -6.95
CA SER A 133 -9.03 -12.04 -6.96
C SER A 133 -8.36 -13.39 -6.69
N ASN A 134 -7.05 -13.45 -6.80
CA ASN A 134 -6.25 -14.56 -6.29
C ASN A 134 -5.92 -14.37 -4.80
N LEU A 135 -5.24 -15.34 -4.20
CA LEU A 135 -4.91 -15.36 -2.78
C LEU A 135 -4.12 -14.09 -2.36
N ASN A 136 -3.12 -13.71 -3.15
CA ASN A 136 -2.33 -12.50 -2.95
C ASN A 136 -3.23 -11.26 -3.00
N GLY A 137 -4.09 -11.19 -3.98
CA GLY A 137 -5.05 -10.10 -4.08
C GLY A 137 -5.94 -9.99 -2.84
N TYR A 138 -6.53 -11.09 -2.37
CA TYR A 138 -7.38 -11.10 -1.18
C TYR A 138 -6.66 -10.68 0.10
N SER A 139 -5.34 -10.87 0.20
CA SER A 139 -4.55 -10.39 1.34
C SER A 139 -4.52 -8.85 1.49
N GLY A 140 -4.93 -8.10 0.45
CA GLY A 140 -4.92 -6.64 0.48
C GLY A 140 -3.51 -6.05 0.29
N PHE A 141 -3.02 -5.30 1.25
CA PHE A 141 -1.66 -4.77 1.24
C PHE A 141 -0.94 -5.03 2.57
N LYS A 142 0.36 -5.27 2.49
CA LYS A 142 1.20 -5.65 3.63
C LYS A 142 1.64 -4.41 4.42
N LYS A 143 1.85 -4.57 5.73
CA LYS A 143 2.44 -3.55 6.61
C LYS A 143 3.85 -3.16 6.15
N ILE A 144 4.66 -4.14 5.79
CA ILE A 144 6.02 -3.96 5.29
C ILE A 144 6.16 -4.72 3.98
N VAL A 145 6.72 -4.07 2.97
CA VAL A 145 7.09 -4.67 1.69
C VAL A 145 8.58 -4.44 1.48
N ASP A 146 9.33 -5.52 1.34
CA ASP A 146 10.75 -5.47 1.01
C ASP A 146 10.91 -5.16 -0.47
N MET A 147 11.63 -4.09 -0.77
CA MET A 147 12.11 -3.71 -2.09
C MET A 147 13.62 -4.03 -2.17
N THR A 148 14.21 -3.95 -3.35
CA THR A 148 15.63 -4.32 -3.53
C THR A 148 16.57 -3.50 -2.63
N THR A 149 16.33 -2.21 -2.45
CA THR A 149 17.23 -1.29 -1.73
C THR A 149 16.61 -0.59 -0.53
N TYR A 150 15.30 -0.68 -0.36
CA TYR A 150 14.55 -0.02 0.72
C TYR A 150 13.32 -0.85 1.10
N LYS A 151 12.56 -0.39 2.10
CA LYS A 151 11.27 -1.01 2.45
C LYS A 151 10.14 0.01 2.37
N ILE A 152 8.98 -0.43 1.86
CA ILE A 152 7.75 0.34 1.98
C ILE A 152 7.09 -0.05 3.30
N VAL A 153 6.80 0.94 4.15
CA VAL A 153 6.24 0.71 5.49
C VAL A 153 4.92 1.48 5.64
N ARG A 154 3.93 0.84 6.26
CA ARG A 154 2.63 1.41 6.58
C ARG A 154 2.39 1.33 8.09
N PRO A 155 2.99 2.22 8.87
CA PRO A 155 3.00 2.11 10.33
C PRO A 155 1.61 2.30 10.95
N LEU A 156 0.67 2.92 10.22
CA LEU A 156 -0.68 3.20 10.67
C LEU A 156 -1.70 2.07 10.40
N ILE A 157 -1.28 0.95 9.82
CA ILE A 157 -2.17 -0.14 9.39
C ILE A 157 -2.99 -0.76 10.53
N LEU A 158 -2.55 -0.62 11.77
CA LEU A 158 -3.23 -1.12 12.97
C LEU A 158 -4.20 -0.12 13.59
N TYR A 159 -4.34 1.08 13.00
CA TYR A 159 -5.22 2.12 13.49
C TYR A 159 -6.37 2.38 12.54
N THR A 160 -7.46 2.89 13.06
CA THR A 160 -8.63 3.32 12.30
C THR A 160 -8.52 4.79 11.89
N LYS A 161 -9.29 5.20 10.90
CA LYS A 161 -9.44 6.61 10.51
C LYS A 161 -9.86 7.48 11.69
N ALA A 162 -10.83 7.02 12.49
CA ALA A 162 -11.33 7.76 13.66
C ALA A 162 -10.25 8.01 14.71
N GLU A 163 -9.39 7.03 14.97
CA GLU A 163 -8.26 7.21 15.89
C GLU A 163 -7.25 8.24 15.37
N LEU A 164 -7.01 8.27 14.04
CA LEU A 164 -6.13 9.28 13.43
C LEU A 164 -6.73 10.68 13.52
N GLU A 165 -8.02 10.84 13.25
CA GLU A 165 -8.73 12.12 13.40
C GLU A 165 -8.71 12.63 14.85
N GLU A 166 -8.87 11.73 15.82
CA GLU A 166 -8.73 12.07 17.24
C GLU A 166 -7.30 12.52 17.58
N TYR A 167 -6.30 11.82 17.03
CA TYR A 167 -4.91 12.20 17.20
C TYR A 167 -4.62 13.59 16.62
N ASP A 168 -5.07 13.88 15.40
CA ASP A 168 -4.87 15.17 14.75
C ASP A 168 -5.52 16.30 15.56
N LYS A 169 -6.75 16.10 15.99
CA LYS A 169 -7.48 17.06 16.81
C LYS A 169 -6.77 17.34 18.15
N LYS A 170 -6.30 16.28 18.82
CA LYS A 170 -5.63 16.39 20.11
C LYS A 170 -4.29 17.13 20.03
N ASN A 171 -3.57 16.95 18.92
CA ASN A 171 -2.24 17.51 18.74
C ASN A 171 -2.25 18.78 17.85
N ASN A 172 -3.43 19.28 17.46
CA ASN A 172 -3.61 20.42 16.57
C ASN A 172 -2.79 20.26 15.26
N VAL A 173 -2.78 19.04 14.69
CA VAL A 173 -2.07 18.77 13.43
C VAL A 173 -2.79 19.50 12.30
N PRO A 174 -2.10 20.37 11.54
CA PRO A 174 -2.73 21.07 10.44
C PRO A 174 -2.85 20.14 9.22
N TYR A 175 -3.98 20.19 8.51
CA TYR A 175 -4.21 19.40 7.30
C TYR A 175 -5.26 20.04 6.39
N PHE A 176 -5.31 19.59 5.13
CA PHE A 176 -6.35 19.95 4.17
C PHE A 176 -7.41 18.84 4.07
N ILE A 177 -8.67 19.24 3.85
CA ILE A 177 -9.78 18.30 3.64
C ILE A 177 -10.12 18.26 2.15
N ASP A 178 -9.93 17.10 1.53
CA ASP A 178 -10.36 16.86 0.16
C ASP A 178 -11.88 16.61 0.10
N GLN A 179 -12.63 17.56 -0.41
CA GLN A 179 -14.08 17.47 -0.56
C GLN A 179 -14.53 16.38 -1.57
N SER A 180 -13.65 15.92 -2.45
CA SER A 180 -13.99 14.84 -3.40
C SER A 180 -14.21 13.50 -2.70
N ASN A 181 -13.68 13.31 -1.50
CA ASN A 181 -13.87 12.13 -0.66
C ASN A 181 -15.32 11.94 -0.19
N LEU A 182 -16.17 12.96 -0.29
CA LEU A 182 -17.57 12.92 0.13
C LEU A 182 -18.52 12.40 -0.96
N LYS A 183 -18.05 12.23 -2.20
CA LYS A 183 -18.91 11.84 -3.34
C LYS A 183 -19.07 10.33 -3.42
N ASP A 184 -20.32 9.83 -3.48
CA ASP A 184 -20.65 8.38 -3.62
C ASP A 184 -20.30 7.80 -5.02
N LYS A 185 -19.72 8.59 -5.89
CA LYS A 185 -19.33 8.18 -7.25
C LYS A 185 -18.34 7.01 -7.27
N TYR A 186 -17.43 6.97 -6.31
CA TYR A 186 -16.37 5.96 -6.25
C TYR A 186 -16.76 4.80 -5.37
N THR A 187 -16.47 3.57 -5.80
CA THR A 187 -16.76 2.35 -5.05
C THR A 187 -16.15 2.39 -3.64
N ARG A 188 -14.92 2.87 -3.49
CA ARG A 188 -14.24 2.99 -2.20
C ARG A 188 -15.01 3.87 -1.22
N ASN A 189 -15.56 5.02 -1.69
CA ASN A 189 -16.34 5.91 -0.85
C ASN A 189 -17.64 5.25 -0.36
N ARG A 190 -18.29 4.42 -1.22
CA ARG A 190 -19.48 3.66 -0.80
C ARG A 190 -19.17 2.63 0.28
N TYR A 191 -18.03 1.91 0.17
CA TYR A 191 -17.61 0.96 1.21
C TYR A 191 -17.33 1.67 2.53
N ARG A 192 -16.61 2.79 2.49
CA ARG A 192 -16.31 3.63 3.66
C ARG A 192 -17.58 4.14 4.34
N LYS A 193 -18.58 4.56 3.55
CA LYS A 193 -19.80 5.17 4.05
C LYS A 193 -20.84 4.17 4.57
N TYR A 194 -20.96 3.00 3.92
CA TYR A 194 -22.06 2.09 4.19
C TYR A 194 -21.63 0.74 4.78
N ILE A 195 -20.48 0.22 4.42
CA ILE A 195 -20.05 -1.13 4.82
C ILE A 195 -19.18 -1.10 6.08
N LEU A 196 -18.17 -0.23 6.12
CA LEU A 196 -17.28 -0.16 7.26
C LEU A 196 -17.99 0.20 8.57
N PRO A 197 -18.93 1.18 8.61
CA PRO A 197 -19.66 1.49 9.83
C PRO A 197 -20.44 0.31 10.37
N PHE A 198 -21.10 -0.48 9.49
CA PHE A 198 -21.79 -1.69 9.89
C PHE A 198 -20.82 -2.71 10.53
N LEU A 199 -19.70 -3.02 9.88
CA LEU A 199 -18.72 -3.96 10.42
C LEU A 199 -18.14 -3.48 11.77
N LYS A 200 -17.91 -2.19 11.91
CA LYS A 200 -17.43 -1.60 13.18
C LYS A 200 -18.48 -1.60 14.28
N SER A 201 -19.79 -1.57 13.94
CA SER A 201 -20.85 -1.73 14.95
C SER A 201 -20.95 -3.15 15.49
N GLU A 202 -20.56 -4.16 14.68
CA GLU A 202 -20.48 -5.55 15.15
C GLU A 202 -19.23 -5.77 16.03
N ASP A 203 -18.10 -5.13 15.69
CA ASP A 203 -16.87 -5.21 16.46
C ASP A 203 -15.99 -3.97 16.22
N ASN A 204 -15.78 -3.17 17.25
CA ASN A 204 -14.94 -1.97 17.19
C ASN A 204 -13.49 -2.25 16.76
N ASN A 205 -12.98 -3.48 16.96
CA ASN A 205 -11.65 -3.92 16.59
C ASN A 205 -11.61 -4.74 15.29
N VAL A 206 -12.67 -4.69 14.48
CA VAL A 206 -12.77 -5.48 13.25
C VAL A 206 -11.60 -5.24 12.28
N HIS A 207 -11.04 -4.04 12.22
CA HIS A 207 -9.86 -3.71 11.42
C HIS A 207 -8.63 -4.57 11.78
N LEU A 208 -8.43 -4.91 13.07
CA LEU A 208 -7.37 -5.83 13.51
C LEU A 208 -7.62 -7.27 13.06
N LYS A 209 -8.90 -7.67 12.94
CA LYS A 209 -9.27 -8.99 12.39
C LYS A 209 -8.99 -9.06 10.90
N PHE A 210 -9.28 -7.99 10.16
CA PHE A 210 -8.89 -7.88 8.75
C PHE A 210 -7.36 -7.88 8.58
N TYR A 211 -6.63 -7.20 9.45
CA TYR A 211 -5.16 -7.25 9.44
C TYR A 211 -4.67 -8.68 9.68
N LYS A 212 -5.20 -9.38 10.69
CA LYS A 212 -4.83 -10.79 10.95
C LYS A 212 -5.19 -11.72 9.80
N PHE A 213 -6.35 -11.54 9.18
CA PHE A 213 -6.75 -12.25 7.96
C PHE A 213 -5.75 -12.01 6.82
N SER A 214 -5.38 -10.75 6.57
CA SER A 214 -4.38 -10.37 5.57
C SER A 214 -3.02 -11.04 5.82
N GLU A 215 -2.53 -11.07 7.05
CA GLU A 215 -1.28 -11.75 7.43
C GLU A 215 -1.38 -13.27 7.19
N THR A 216 -2.50 -13.88 7.61
CA THR A 216 -2.72 -15.32 7.44
C THR A 216 -2.69 -15.71 5.96
N LEU A 217 -3.37 -14.94 5.09
CA LEU A 217 -3.33 -15.19 3.65
C LEU A 217 -1.94 -14.99 3.06
N SER A 218 -1.21 -13.95 3.50
CA SER A 218 0.16 -13.70 3.05
C SER A 218 1.13 -14.84 3.44
N ASP A 219 0.94 -15.43 4.61
CA ASP A 219 1.77 -16.57 5.04
C ASP A 219 1.41 -17.86 4.30
N ALA A 220 0.11 -18.08 4.03
CA ALA A 220 -0.35 -19.19 3.18
C ALA A 220 0.23 -19.06 1.76
N GLU A 221 0.23 -17.86 1.17
CA GLU A 221 0.82 -17.59 -0.13
C GLU A 221 2.33 -17.91 -0.16
N LYS A 222 3.09 -17.46 0.83
CA LYS A 222 4.53 -17.81 0.92
C LYS A 222 4.76 -19.33 0.99
N PHE A 223 3.86 -20.06 1.66
CA PHE A 223 3.92 -21.52 1.70
C PHE A 223 3.66 -22.11 0.32
N ILE A 224 2.60 -21.66 -0.36
CA ILE A 224 2.24 -22.09 -1.72
C ILE A 224 3.39 -21.77 -2.70
N ASP A 225 3.96 -20.59 -2.64
CA ASP A 225 5.10 -20.19 -3.48
C ASP A 225 6.29 -21.14 -3.32
N ARG A 226 6.61 -21.51 -2.07
CA ARG A 226 7.70 -22.49 -1.82
C ARG A 226 7.35 -23.86 -2.38
N ALA A 227 6.13 -24.33 -2.19
CA ALA A 227 5.68 -25.61 -2.71
C ALA A 227 5.69 -25.61 -4.24
N ARG A 228 5.15 -24.57 -4.89
CA ARG A 228 5.18 -24.36 -6.34
C ARG A 228 6.61 -24.36 -6.88
N ASN A 229 7.50 -23.56 -6.29
CA ASN A 229 8.90 -23.47 -6.74
C ASN A 229 9.62 -24.81 -6.58
N SER A 230 9.30 -25.59 -5.57
CA SER A 230 9.81 -26.94 -5.41
C SER A 230 9.26 -27.92 -6.47
N ALA A 231 7.96 -27.83 -6.77
CA ALA A 231 7.32 -28.63 -7.82
C ALA A 231 7.86 -28.26 -9.22
N ILE A 232 8.04 -26.97 -9.52
CA ILE A 232 8.66 -26.51 -10.77
C ILE A 232 10.02 -27.16 -11.00
N LYS A 233 10.87 -27.23 -9.97
CA LYS A 233 12.21 -27.87 -10.07
C LYS A 233 12.15 -29.39 -10.34
N ARG A 234 11.05 -30.06 -9.97
CA ARG A 234 10.85 -31.48 -10.26
C ARG A 234 10.30 -31.72 -11.66
N VAL A 235 9.41 -30.83 -12.09
CA VAL A 235 8.59 -30.96 -13.30
C VAL A 235 9.26 -30.35 -14.52
N ILE A 236 10.01 -29.25 -14.36
CA ILE A 236 10.63 -28.52 -15.48
C ILE A 236 12.14 -28.78 -15.49
N ASN A 237 12.65 -29.26 -16.64
CA ASN A 237 14.06 -29.48 -16.86
C ASN A 237 14.48 -28.82 -18.19
N ASN A 238 15.46 -27.93 -18.16
CA ASN A 238 15.93 -27.18 -19.33
C ASN A 238 14.81 -26.52 -20.16
N GLY A 239 13.80 -25.96 -19.50
CA GLY A 239 12.67 -25.29 -20.15
C GLY A 239 11.61 -26.25 -20.72
N VAL A 240 11.76 -27.56 -20.53
CA VAL A 240 10.80 -28.57 -20.98
C VAL A 240 10.05 -29.12 -19.77
N VAL A 241 8.72 -29.22 -19.91
CA VAL A 241 7.83 -29.80 -18.90
C VAL A 241 7.80 -31.32 -19.04
N ASP A 242 8.15 -32.04 -17.99
CA ASP A 242 7.98 -33.48 -17.88
C ASP A 242 6.53 -33.78 -17.49
N ILE A 243 5.72 -34.21 -18.46
CA ILE A 243 4.28 -34.41 -18.31
C ILE A 243 3.95 -35.53 -17.30
N ASP A 244 4.79 -36.55 -17.22
CA ASP A 244 4.53 -37.68 -16.30
C ASP A 244 4.76 -37.20 -14.86
N LYS A 245 5.81 -36.43 -14.60
CA LYS A 245 6.04 -35.81 -13.30
C LYS A 245 4.99 -34.75 -12.96
N PHE A 246 4.57 -33.94 -13.94
CA PHE A 246 3.54 -32.94 -13.76
C PHE A 246 2.22 -33.58 -13.30
N LYS A 247 1.82 -34.69 -13.89
CA LYS A 247 0.60 -35.43 -13.51
C LYS A 247 0.67 -36.08 -12.12
N LEU A 248 1.86 -36.23 -11.55
CA LEU A 248 2.04 -36.75 -10.19
C LEU A 248 1.97 -35.66 -9.10
N GLU A 249 2.04 -34.38 -9.48
CA GLU A 249 1.86 -33.29 -8.53
C GLU A 249 0.39 -33.15 -8.11
N ASP A 250 0.15 -32.57 -6.93
CA ASP A 250 -1.18 -32.22 -6.45
C ASP A 250 -1.89 -31.30 -7.47
N GLU A 251 -3.20 -31.49 -7.66
CA GLU A 251 -4.01 -30.74 -8.64
C GLU A 251 -3.87 -29.22 -8.47
N PHE A 252 -3.83 -28.75 -7.23
CA PHE A 252 -3.61 -27.35 -6.94
C PHE A 252 -2.22 -26.86 -7.42
N LEU A 253 -1.18 -27.66 -7.20
CA LEU A 253 0.17 -27.33 -7.67
C LEU A 253 0.29 -27.41 -9.19
N GLN A 254 -0.44 -28.31 -9.84
CA GLN A 254 -0.51 -28.34 -11.30
C GLN A 254 -1.05 -27.02 -11.84
N LYS A 255 -2.14 -26.49 -11.27
CA LYS A 255 -2.69 -25.17 -11.63
C LYS A 255 -1.69 -24.04 -11.37
N GLU A 256 -1.04 -24.04 -10.22
CA GLU A 256 -0.01 -23.05 -9.88
C GLU A 256 1.21 -23.06 -10.84
N ILE A 257 1.63 -24.24 -11.29
CA ILE A 257 2.69 -24.40 -12.30
C ILE A 257 2.24 -23.84 -13.65
N LEU A 258 0.99 -24.12 -14.06
CA LEU A 258 0.44 -23.58 -15.31
C LEU A 258 0.35 -22.05 -15.26
N TYR A 259 -0.11 -21.47 -14.16
CA TYR A 259 -0.10 -20.03 -13.97
C TYR A 259 1.30 -19.44 -14.08
N TYR A 260 2.29 -20.05 -13.42
CA TYR A 260 3.67 -19.61 -13.49
C TYR A 260 4.21 -19.63 -14.94
N LEU A 261 3.92 -20.68 -15.70
CA LEU A 261 4.34 -20.79 -17.10
C LEU A 261 3.68 -19.74 -17.96
N LEU A 262 2.37 -19.53 -17.82
CA LEU A 262 1.63 -18.51 -18.56
C LEU A 262 2.15 -17.11 -18.22
N ASP A 263 2.40 -16.81 -16.94
CA ASP A 263 2.98 -15.55 -16.49
C ASP A 263 4.36 -15.30 -17.14
N SER A 264 5.19 -16.33 -17.21
CA SER A 264 6.52 -16.22 -17.83
C SER A 264 6.49 -15.96 -19.35
N PHE A 265 5.40 -16.36 -20.03
CA PHE A 265 5.27 -16.19 -21.49
C PHE A 265 4.53 -14.91 -21.89
N TYR A 266 3.51 -14.52 -21.13
CA TYR A 266 2.59 -13.44 -21.50
C TYR A 266 2.82 -12.13 -20.76
N GLN A 267 3.64 -12.12 -19.69
CA GLN A 267 3.97 -10.93 -18.90
C GLN A 267 2.74 -10.01 -18.63
N ASP A 268 2.67 -8.84 -19.28
CA ASP A 268 1.62 -7.85 -19.07
C ASP A 268 0.25 -8.24 -19.69
N ASP A 269 0.18 -9.21 -20.58
CA ASP A 269 -1.05 -9.66 -21.27
C ASP A 269 -1.87 -10.70 -20.47
N LEU A 270 -1.42 -11.10 -19.29
CA LEU A 270 -2.13 -12.02 -18.38
C LEU A 270 -3.53 -11.54 -17.94
N ILE A 271 -3.83 -10.26 -18.11
CA ILE A 271 -5.13 -9.67 -17.82
C ILE A 271 -6.26 -10.36 -18.62
N LEU A 272 -5.95 -11.00 -19.73
CA LEU A 272 -6.88 -11.71 -20.60
C LEU A 272 -7.15 -13.17 -20.14
N LEU A 273 -6.34 -13.71 -19.23
CA LEU A 273 -6.49 -15.06 -18.72
C LEU A 273 -7.28 -15.07 -17.42
N ASN A 274 -8.35 -15.83 -17.39
CA ASN A 274 -9.12 -16.07 -16.18
C ASN A 274 -9.13 -17.58 -15.85
N ASN A 275 -9.62 -17.95 -14.67
CA ASN A 275 -9.64 -19.33 -14.19
C ASN A 275 -10.27 -20.31 -15.19
N LYS A 276 -11.23 -19.87 -16.02
CA LYS A 276 -11.88 -20.71 -17.04
C LYS A 276 -10.96 -21.17 -18.19
N HIS A 277 -9.80 -20.55 -18.33
CA HIS A 277 -8.83 -20.93 -19.34
C HIS A 277 -7.80 -21.95 -18.83
N ILE A 278 -7.82 -22.24 -17.52
CA ILE A 278 -6.88 -23.14 -16.85
C ILE A 278 -7.59 -24.39 -16.33
N ASP A 279 -8.89 -24.29 -16.00
CA ASP A 279 -9.77 -25.43 -15.70
C ASP A 279 -10.10 -26.24 -16.96
#